data_bfdccd02d3ba70c8d28000a4d9b617f7
#
_entry.id   bfdccd02d3ba70c8d28000a4d9b617f7
#
_cell.length_a   1.000
_cell.length_b   1.000
_cell.length_c   1.000
_cell.angle_alpha   90.00
_cell.angle_beta   90.00
_cell.angle_gamma   90.00
#
_symmetry.space_group_name_H-M   'P 1'
#
loop_
_entity.id
_entity.type
_entity.pdbx_description
1 polymer ?
#
loop_
_entity_poly.entity_id
_entity_poly.type
_entity_poly.pdbx_seq_one_letter_code
_entity_poly.pdbx_strand_id
1 'polypeptide(L)'
;GGCFIYMLHKTFKKIWILVAISVFASMLSFYPIYSYNNSMISPQLFEEDLSTKYYKLSSELINSLKLNGDSGGDGPILYGAKSPQTFYVYIYFNKNSSTHSVDTYLNLVTDRDEDNKIIAAYVEAPNLLRIIESDDVKSIFPVSQPVVLSGSTMTQGDSQLRADKVRELYNFLGEGIKIGVISDGVDNMAKAIATGDLPSNITVLSNQIGGDEGTAMLEIIYDIAPKAKLYFHDHGKNMLAFNAAATALADAGCKIIVDDIGWLESPFFEDGIIANHFNNLFRQRDILFISAAGNSGNSHYQGMFKSDPRGNYHDFSGGTSADKNIYMNISPGSTVTVVLQWDDKWGESVNDYDLYLKYFPSGNIISSTNSRQQSFGQPIEKVKYTNETSAIQRCYIDVQKYKGVAKNLEIYIYTSGTVYIDPKNLTAADSVFGHAAAEEVLSVGAINYGSLSIAPYSSQG
;
A
#
# COMPACT_ATOMS: atom_id res chain seq x y z
N GLY A 1 18.92 10.60 42.29
CA GLY A 1 18.66 11.68 41.27
C GLY A 1 18.94 11.24 39.84
N GLY A 2 19.89 10.32 39.63
CA GLY A 2 20.29 9.88 38.29
C GLY A 2 19.31 8.91 37.59
N CYS A 3 18.64 8.08 38.36
CA CYS A 3 17.72 7.08 37.80
C CYS A 3 16.40 7.69 37.30
N PHE A 4 15.94 8.77 37.90
CA PHE A 4 14.71 9.45 37.49
C PHE A 4 14.89 10.27 36.20
N ILE A 5 16.06 10.87 36.03
CA ILE A 5 16.41 11.61 34.79
C ILE A 5 16.62 10.65 33.64
N TYR A 6 17.17 9.45 33.88
CA TYR A 6 17.37 8.42 32.86
C TYR A 6 16.04 7.82 32.41
N MET A 7 15.09 7.61 33.32
CA MET A 7 13.71 7.16 32.97
C MET A 7 12.93 8.24 32.21
N LEU A 8 13.03 9.50 32.61
CA LEU A 8 12.41 10.60 31.87
C LEU A 8 13.01 10.73 30.46
N HIS A 9 14.32 10.58 30.32
CA HIS A 9 14.97 10.65 29.01
C HIS A 9 14.55 9.48 28.07
N LYS A 10 14.42 8.24 28.60
CA LYS A 10 13.86 7.11 27.84
C LYS A 10 12.37 7.29 27.51
N THR A 11 11.60 7.88 28.42
CA THR A 11 10.15 8.12 28.20
C THR A 11 9.93 9.25 27.19
N PHE A 12 10.75 10.30 27.22
CA PHE A 12 10.70 11.37 26.21
C PHE A 12 11.16 10.89 24.81
N LYS A 13 12.22 10.06 24.73
CA LYS A 13 12.57 9.39 23.45
C LYS A 13 11.41 8.54 22.90
N LYS A 14 10.70 7.80 23.77
CA LYS A 14 9.53 7.01 23.36
C LYS A 14 8.37 7.86 22.83
N ILE A 15 8.13 9.04 23.33
CA ILE A 15 7.08 9.96 22.86
C ILE A 15 7.42 10.49 21.46
N TRP A 16 8.67 10.84 21.19
CA TRP A 16 9.14 11.23 19.86
C TRP A 16 9.10 10.09 18.84
N ILE A 17 9.35 8.89 19.30
CA ILE A 17 9.22 7.65 18.53
C ILE A 17 7.77 7.42 18.13
N LEU A 18 6.81 7.60 19.04
CA LEU A 18 5.39 7.50 18.73
C LEU A 18 4.96 8.52 17.65
N VAL A 19 5.52 9.71 17.65
CA VAL A 19 5.25 10.73 16.63
C VAL A 19 5.85 10.35 15.27
N ALA A 20 7.05 9.80 15.21
CA ALA A 20 7.65 9.30 13.97
C ALA A 20 6.95 8.05 13.42
N ILE A 21 6.48 7.16 14.31
CA ILE A 21 5.81 5.89 13.99
C ILE A 21 4.50 6.07 13.24
N SER A 22 3.77 7.04 13.60
CA SER A 22 2.43 7.28 13.09
C SER A 22 2.43 7.92 11.71
N VAL A 23 3.56 8.40 11.25
CA VAL A 23 3.81 8.84 9.88
C VAL A 23 3.67 7.68 8.89
N PHE A 24 4.12 6.50 9.29
CA PHE A 24 4.01 5.29 8.48
C PHE A 24 2.58 4.82 8.23
N ALA A 25 1.69 5.02 9.20
CA ALA A 25 0.30 4.60 9.08
C ALA A 25 -0.49 5.38 8.01
N SER A 26 -0.05 6.57 7.62
CA SER A 26 -0.74 7.39 6.63
C SER A 26 -0.28 7.14 5.18
N MET A 27 0.90 6.55 4.96
CA MET A 27 1.43 6.30 3.62
C MET A 27 0.72 5.18 2.87
N LEU A 28 0.22 4.17 3.58
CA LEU A 28 -0.44 3.01 2.98
C LEU A 28 -1.88 3.28 2.53
N SER A 29 -2.36 4.53 2.62
CA SER A 29 -3.73 4.93 2.24
C SER A 29 -3.90 5.28 0.76
N PHE A 30 -2.89 5.24 -0.07
CA PHE A 30 -2.97 5.67 -1.48
C PHE A 30 -3.36 4.58 -2.48
N TYR A 31 -3.72 3.37 -2.03
CA TYR A 31 -4.41 2.45 -2.93
C TYR A 31 -5.92 2.69 -2.86
N PRO A 32 -6.62 2.85 -4.00
CA PRO A 32 -8.05 3.06 -3.99
C PRO A 32 -8.74 1.82 -3.41
N ILE A 33 -9.24 1.95 -2.18
CA ILE A 33 -10.05 0.92 -1.55
C ILE A 33 -11.43 0.96 -2.21
N TYR A 34 -11.73 -0.03 -3.03
CA TYR A 34 -13.12 -0.37 -3.33
C TYR A 34 -13.77 -0.91 -2.05
N SER A 35 -14.50 -0.06 -1.34
CA SER A 35 -15.33 -0.48 -0.23
C SER A 35 -16.49 -1.35 -0.75
N TYR A 36 -16.43 -2.63 -0.46
CA TYR A 36 -17.55 -3.55 -0.66
C TYR A 36 -18.51 -3.43 0.51
N ASN A 37 -19.56 -2.63 0.36
CA ASN A 37 -20.69 -2.64 1.29
C ASN A 37 -21.61 -3.81 0.93
N ASN A 38 -21.61 -4.84 1.78
CA ASN A 38 -22.61 -5.90 1.76
C ASN A 38 -23.95 -5.37 2.24
N SER A 39 -24.80 -4.92 1.33
CA SER A 39 -26.26 -4.96 1.50
C SER A 39 -26.86 -5.47 0.21
N MET A 40 -27.32 -6.72 0.24
CA MET A 40 -28.10 -7.31 -0.82
C MET A 40 -29.43 -6.54 -0.97
N ILE A 41 -29.54 -5.68 -1.97
CA ILE A 41 -30.74 -5.41 -2.78
C ILE A 41 -30.20 -4.90 -4.12
N SER A 42 -30.53 -5.61 -5.18
CA SER A 42 -30.06 -5.34 -6.55
C SER A 42 -30.64 -4.04 -7.11
N PRO A 43 -29.77 -3.13 -7.57
CA PRO A 43 -30.15 -2.06 -8.48
C PRO A 43 -29.44 -2.26 -9.84
N GLN A 44 -29.45 -3.48 -10.37
CA GLN A 44 -28.75 -3.76 -11.64
C GLN A 44 -29.53 -3.39 -12.91
N LEU A 45 -30.70 -2.76 -12.80
CA LEU A 45 -31.53 -2.44 -13.97
C LEU A 45 -31.59 -0.97 -14.35
N PHE A 46 -30.94 -0.05 -13.59
CA PHE A 46 -30.98 1.39 -13.88
C PHE A 46 -29.62 2.03 -14.23
N GLU A 47 -28.49 1.37 -13.96
CA GLU A 47 -27.15 1.93 -14.24
C GLU A 47 -26.64 1.66 -15.66
N GLU A 48 -27.06 0.61 -16.30
CA GLU A 48 -26.61 0.27 -17.67
C GLU A 48 -27.13 1.26 -18.73
N ASP A 49 -28.29 1.86 -18.54
CA ASP A 49 -28.90 2.74 -19.57
C ASP A 49 -28.30 4.17 -19.56
N LEU A 50 -27.97 4.72 -18.41
CA LEU A 50 -27.41 6.07 -18.32
C LEU A 50 -25.91 6.13 -18.67
N SER A 51 -25.14 5.11 -18.33
CA SER A 51 -23.72 5.03 -18.70
C SER A 51 -23.54 4.84 -20.21
N THR A 52 -24.46 4.13 -20.85
CA THR A 52 -24.47 3.93 -22.31
C THR A 52 -24.86 5.20 -23.05
N LYS A 53 -25.77 6.00 -22.51
CA LYS A 53 -26.22 7.27 -23.12
C LYS A 53 -25.23 8.43 -22.91
N TYR A 54 -24.55 8.46 -21.76
CA TYR A 54 -23.64 9.53 -21.36
C TYR A 54 -22.18 9.08 -21.25
N TYR A 55 -21.77 8.10 -22.04
CA TYR A 55 -20.44 7.50 -22.00
C TYR A 55 -19.26 8.50 -22.18
N LYS A 56 -19.54 9.70 -22.72
CA LYS A 56 -18.55 10.76 -22.87
C LYS A 56 -18.35 11.58 -21.59
N LEU A 57 -19.22 11.47 -20.59
CA LEU A 57 -19.07 12.13 -19.29
C LEU A 57 -18.34 11.21 -18.30
N SER A 58 -17.49 11.80 -17.47
CA SER A 58 -16.94 11.07 -16.32
C SER A 58 -18.03 10.67 -15.33
N SER A 59 -17.81 9.56 -14.59
CA SER A 59 -18.75 9.09 -13.55
C SER A 59 -19.05 10.16 -12.49
N GLU A 60 -18.08 11.03 -12.19
CA GLU A 60 -18.22 12.15 -11.26
C GLU A 60 -19.22 13.19 -11.77
N LEU A 61 -19.15 13.55 -13.05
CA LEU A 61 -20.11 14.46 -13.68
C LEU A 61 -21.50 13.85 -13.77
N ILE A 62 -21.61 12.56 -14.15
CA ILE A 62 -22.87 11.82 -14.17
C ILE A 62 -23.54 11.83 -12.79
N ASN A 63 -22.78 11.55 -11.74
CA ASN A 63 -23.29 11.55 -10.37
C ASN A 63 -23.71 12.95 -9.92
N SER A 64 -22.96 13.98 -10.27
CA SER A 64 -23.31 15.39 -9.96
C SER A 64 -24.59 15.85 -10.68
N LEU A 65 -24.86 15.29 -11.87
CA LEU A 65 -26.09 15.55 -12.63
C LEU A 65 -27.31 14.76 -12.11
N LYS A 66 -27.10 13.61 -11.46
CA LYS A 66 -28.15 12.71 -10.93
C LYS A 66 -28.78 13.16 -9.61
N LEU A 67 -28.15 14.04 -8.86
CA LEU A 67 -28.47 14.30 -7.46
C LEU A 67 -29.85 14.96 -7.18
N ASN A 68 -30.77 15.07 -8.18
CA ASN A 68 -32.11 15.62 -7.93
C ASN A 68 -33.24 14.98 -8.74
N GLY A 69 -33.23 13.66 -8.95
CA GLY A 69 -34.26 13.00 -9.75
C GLY A 69 -34.85 11.77 -9.07
N ASP A 70 -35.84 11.96 -8.20
CA ASP A 70 -36.81 10.91 -7.89
C ASP A 70 -38.12 11.23 -8.66
N SER A 71 -38.66 10.20 -9.33
CA SER A 71 -39.97 10.12 -10.01
C SER A 71 -40.03 10.42 -11.51
N GLY A 72 -40.03 9.32 -12.31
CA GLY A 72 -40.92 9.04 -13.43
C GLY A 72 -41.04 10.10 -14.56
N GLY A 73 -40.08 10.08 -15.50
CA GLY A 73 -40.24 10.83 -16.74
C GLY A 73 -38.96 10.88 -17.58
N ASP A 74 -39.06 10.72 -18.89
CA ASP A 74 -37.99 10.64 -19.88
C ASP A 74 -37.03 11.83 -19.87
N GLY A 75 -35.86 11.70 -19.20
CA GLY A 75 -34.73 12.63 -19.25
C GLY A 75 -34.27 13.12 -17.87
N PRO A 76 -32.99 13.52 -17.72
CA PRO A 76 -32.50 14.10 -16.47
C PRO A 76 -33.19 15.46 -16.25
N ILE A 77 -34.14 15.49 -15.31
CA ILE A 77 -34.85 16.73 -14.96
C ILE A 77 -34.02 17.46 -13.92
N LEU A 78 -33.42 18.59 -14.34
CA LEU A 78 -32.81 19.58 -13.46
C LEU A 78 -33.91 20.40 -12.77
N TYR A 79 -34.54 19.85 -11.72
CA TYR A 79 -35.53 20.59 -10.93
C TYR A 79 -34.92 21.09 -9.61
N GLY A 80 -34.95 22.42 -9.42
CA GLY A 80 -34.84 23.03 -8.12
C GLY A 80 -33.66 23.98 -7.85
N ALA A 81 -32.72 24.16 -8.76
CA ALA A 81 -31.72 25.20 -8.60
C ALA A 81 -32.25 26.56 -9.07
N LYS A 82 -32.17 27.60 -8.23
CA LYS A 82 -32.54 28.98 -8.56
C LYS A 82 -31.61 29.64 -9.59
N SER A 83 -30.58 28.94 -10.06
CA SER A 83 -29.67 29.28 -11.17
C SER A 83 -29.14 28.00 -11.82
N PRO A 84 -28.86 27.96 -13.14
CA PRO A 84 -28.27 26.79 -13.77
C PRO A 84 -26.93 26.45 -13.12
N GLN A 85 -26.75 25.19 -12.76
CA GLN A 85 -25.49 24.70 -12.20
C GLN A 85 -24.44 24.74 -13.29
N THR A 86 -23.32 25.40 -13.02
CA THR A 86 -22.19 25.56 -13.93
C THR A 86 -21.04 24.67 -13.49
N PHE A 87 -20.47 23.91 -14.41
CA PHE A 87 -19.35 23.01 -14.18
C PHE A 87 -18.09 23.57 -14.85
N TYR A 88 -16.96 23.48 -14.18
CA TYR A 88 -15.66 23.73 -14.78
C TYR A 88 -15.10 22.39 -15.27
N VAL A 89 -14.89 22.26 -16.59
CA VAL A 89 -14.61 20.97 -17.22
C VAL A 89 -13.48 21.05 -18.25
N TYR A 90 -12.74 19.94 -18.38
CA TYR A 90 -11.95 19.66 -19.57
C TYR A 90 -12.83 18.96 -20.60
N ILE A 91 -12.83 19.48 -21.84
CA ILE A 91 -13.46 18.84 -22.99
C ILE A 91 -12.35 18.37 -23.92
N TYR A 92 -12.29 17.07 -24.13
CA TYR A 92 -11.35 16.41 -25.05
C TYR A 92 -12.03 16.16 -26.38
N PHE A 93 -11.33 16.49 -27.47
CA PHE A 93 -11.83 16.33 -28.83
C PHE A 93 -11.14 15.15 -29.54
N ASN A 94 -11.79 14.63 -30.58
CA ASN A 94 -11.18 13.67 -31.47
C ASN A 94 -10.03 14.31 -32.25
N LYS A 95 -9.01 13.51 -32.62
CA LYS A 95 -7.72 14.01 -33.19
C LYS A 95 -7.88 14.95 -34.41
N ASN A 96 -8.90 14.71 -35.23
CA ASN A 96 -9.13 15.47 -36.47
C ASN A 96 -10.23 16.54 -36.31
N SER A 97 -10.79 16.73 -35.12
CA SER A 97 -11.88 17.66 -34.87
C SER A 97 -11.37 19.04 -34.51
N SER A 98 -12.23 20.04 -34.74
CA SER A 98 -11.96 21.41 -34.31
C SER A 98 -12.35 21.59 -32.85
N THR A 99 -11.48 22.15 -32.02
CA THR A 99 -11.80 22.49 -30.64
C THR A 99 -12.83 23.62 -30.52
N HIS A 100 -13.12 24.33 -31.64
CA HIS A 100 -14.13 25.38 -31.73
C HIS A 100 -15.56 24.87 -32.01
N SER A 101 -15.75 23.61 -32.33
CA SER A 101 -17.05 23.03 -32.76
C SER A 101 -18.16 23.15 -31.71
N VAL A 102 -17.82 23.36 -30.44
CA VAL A 102 -18.79 23.47 -29.35
C VAL A 102 -18.80 24.84 -28.64
N ASP A 103 -18.08 25.84 -29.18
CA ASP A 103 -17.93 27.16 -28.54
C ASP A 103 -19.27 27.84 -28.20
N THR A 104 -20.32 27.60 -28.97
CA THR A 104 -21.66 28.16 -28.73
C THR A 104 -22.35 27.63 -27.47
N TYR A 105 -21.85 26.54 -26.91
CA TYR A 105 -22.38 25.91 -25.69
C TYR A 105 -21.55 26.23 -24.46
N LEU A 106 -20.46 26.96 -24.59
CA LEU A 106 -19.53 27.28 -23.49
C LEU A 106 -19.87 28.66 -22.90
N ASN A 107 -19.87 28.75 -21.56
CA ASN A 107 -20.04 30.01 -20.87
C ASN A 107 -18.77 30.84 -20.83
N LEU A 108 -17.62 30.18 -20.62
CA LEU A 108 -16.30 30.79 -20.60
C LEU A 108 -15.25 29.72 -20.90
N VAL A 109 -14.44 29.93 -21.91
CA VAL A 109 -13.21 29.18 -22.17
C VAL A 109 -12.08 29.84 -21.41
N THR A 110 -11.43 29.09 -20.50
CA THR A 110 -10.27 29.58 -19.75
C THR A 110 -8.97 29.28 -20.48
N ASP A 111 -8.89 28.09 -21.07
CA ASP A 111 -7.69 27.62 -21.77
C ASP A 111 -8.08 26.73 -22.95
N ARG A 112 -7.26 26.79 -24.01
CA ARG A 112 -7.44 26.00 -25.22
C ARG A 112 -6.09 25.50 -25.73
N ASP A 113 -5.99 24.21 -25.92
CA ASP A 113 -4.83 23.51 -26.47
C ASP A 113 -5.24 22.83 -27.79
N GLU A 114 -4.89 23.46 -28.90
CA GLU A 114 -5.22 22.95 -30.25
C GLU A 114 -4.38 21.73 -30.62
N ASP A 115 -3.17 21.60 -30.09
CA ASP A 115 -2.27 20.49 -30.41
C ASP A 115 -2.73 19.22 -29.73
N ASN A 116 -3.12 19.29 -28.45
CA ASN A 116 -3.61 18.18 -27.67
C ASN A 116 -5.14 18.00 -27.76
N LYS A 117 -5.85 18.88 -28.46
CA LYS A 117 -7.29 18.82 -28.65
C LYS A 117 -8.07 18.83 -27.33
N ILE A 118 -7.76 19.80 -26.47
CA ILE A 118 -8.37 19.96 -25.14
C ILE A 118 -8.76 21.42 -24.93
N ILE A 119 -9.92 21.66 -24.32
CA ILE A 119 -10.28 22.95 -23.77
C ILE A 119 -10.66 22.81 -22.30
N ALA A 120 -10.33 23.83 -21.49
CA ALA A 120 -10.86 24.02 -20.16
C ALA A 120 -11.92 25.12 -20.20
N ALA A 121 -13.13 24.83 -19.75
CA ALA A 121 -14.24 25.76 -19.87
C ALA A 121 -15.26 25.62 -18.75
N TYR A 122 -15.96 26.71 -18.45
CA TYR A 122 -17.18 26.71 -17.65
C TYR A 122 -18.37 26.40 -18.56
N VAL A 123 -19.21 25.44 -18.17
CA VAL A 123 -20.35 24.95 -18.94
C VAL A 123 -21.55 24.75 -18.03
N GLU A 124 -22.70 25.28 -18.40
CA GLU A 124 -23.95 24.99 -17.72
C GLU A 124 -24.42 23.56 -17.96
N ALA A 125 -25.03 22.94 -16.97
CA ALA A 125 -25.50 21.56 -17.03
C ALA A 125 -26.32 21.18 -18.28
N PRO A 126 -27.28 22.00 -18.77
CA PRO A 126 -28.00 21.68 -20.00
C PRO A 126 -27.11 21.66 -21.25
N ASN A 127 -26.06 22.47 -21.26
CA ASN A 127 -25.11 22.56 -22.39
C ASN A 127 -24.15 21.39 -22.40
N LEU A 128 -23.76 20.83 -21.22
CA LEU A 128 -22.97 19.60 -21.16
C LEU A 128 -23.63 18.46 -21.94
N LEU A 129 -24.96 18.31 -21.81
CA LEU A 129 -25.70 17.28 -22.52
C LEU A 129 -25.73 17.51 -24.05
N ARG A 130 -25.69 18.75 -24.50
CA ARG A 130 -25.58 19.09 -25.94
C ARG A 130 -24.18 18.86 -26.48
N ILE A 131 -23.15 19.17 -25.69
CA ILE A 131 -21.76 19.00 -26.08
C ILE A 131 -21.42 17.52 -26.28
N ILE A 132 -21.92 16.60 -25.45
CA ILE A 132 -21.66 15.16 -25.62
C ILE A 132 -22.31 14.56 -26.87
N GLU A 133 -23.35 15.20 -27.44
CA GLU A 133 -23.99 14.77 -28.70
C GLU A 133 -23.10 15.07 -29.92
N SER A 134 -22.10 15.95 -29.79
CA SER A 134 -21.17 16.24 -30.86
C SER A 134 -20.22 15.09 -31.13
N ASP A 135 -20.10 14.68 -32.40
CA ASP A 135 -19.14 13.66 -32.84
C ASP A 135 -17.68 14.13 -32.71
N ASP A 136 -17.44 15.44 -32.62
CA ASP A 136 -16.12 16.02 -32.42
C ASP A 136 -15.60 15.79 -30.99
N VAL A 137 -16.49 15.66 -30.00
CA VAL A 137 -16.16 15.49 -28.60
C VAL A 137 -15.91 14.03 -28.26
N LYS A 138 -14.75 13.77 -27.67
CA LYS A 138 -14.32 12.45 -27.20
C LYS A 138 -14.79 12.18 -25.79
N SER A 139 -14.56 13.12 -24.85
CA SER A 139 -14.91 12.96 -23.42
C SER A 139 -14.88 14.30 -22.69
N ILE A 140 -15.58 14.37 -21.55
CA ILE A 140 -15.65 15.53 -20.67
C ILE A 140 -15.35 15.08 -19.23
N PHE A 141 -14.42 15.78 -18.57
CA PHE A 141 -14.03 15.55 -17.18
C PHE A 141 -14.13 16.83 -16.39
N PRO A 142 -14.47 16.79 -15.09
CA PRO A 142 -14.37 17.98 -14.25
C PRO A 142 -12.90 18.41 -14.20
N VAL A 143 -12.65 19.71 -14.23
CA VAL A 143 -11.36 20.25 -13.85
C VAL A 143 -11.27 20.09 -12.34
N SER A 144 -10.46 19.15 -11.87
CA SER A 144 -10.04 19.14 -10.49
C SER A 144 -9.30 20.44 -10.24
N GLN A 145 -9.67 21.16 -9.18
CA GLN A 145 -8.85 22.27 -8.71
C GLN A 145 -7.43 21.74 -8.61
N PRO A 146 -6.42 22.39 -9.20
CA PRO A 146 -5.06 21.99 -8.93
C PRO A 146 -4.92 22.02 -7.41
N VAL A 147 -4.55 20.90 -6.83
CA VAL A 147 -3.98 20.93 -5.51
C VAL A 147 -2.75 21.78 -5.73
N VAL A 148 -2.79 23.01 -5.25
CA VAL A 148 -1.61 23.85 -5.21
C VAL A 148 -0.68 23.09 -4.31
N LEU A 149 0.28 22.39 -4.89
CA LEU A 149 1.40 21.78 -4.21
C LEU A 149 2.29 22.94 -3.74
N SER A 150 1.76 23.75 -2.84
CA SER A 150 2.54 24.68 -2.05
C SER A 150 3.00 23.91 -0.84
N GLY A 151 4.24 24.12 -0.35
CA GLY A 151 4.83 23.53 0.82
C GLY A 151 4.12 23.83 2.15
N SER A 152 2.81 23.80 2.11
CA SER A 152 1.86 23.97 3.19
C SER A 152 0.93 22.76 3.35
N THR A 153 1.12 21.69 2.57
CA THR A 153 0.30 20.49 2.69
C THR A 153 0.83 19.63 3.82
N MET A 154 0.18 19.71 4.99
CA MET A 154 0.51 18.85 6.13
C MET A 154 -0.09 17.47 5.95
N THR A 155 0.71 16.43 6.26
CA THR A 155 0.19 15.05 6.32
C THR A 155 -0.99 14.94 7.28
N GLN A 156 -2.00 14.19 6.88
CA GLN A 156 -3.18 13.94 7.73
C GLN A 156 -2.81 13.23 9.05
N GLY A 157 -1.71 12.47 9.05
CA GLY A 157 -1.14 11.85 10.23
C GLY A 157 -0.75 12.85 11.32
N ASP A 158 -0.35 14.05 10.97
CA ASP A 158 0.12 15.08 11.90
C ASP A 158 -0.92 15.39 12.99
N SER A 159 -2.12 15.76 12.60
CA SER A 159 -3.22 16.04 13.54
C SER A 159 -3.77 14.78 14.21
N GLN A 160 -3.82 13.66 13.47
CA GLN A 160 -4.30 12.37 13.98
C GLN A 160 -3.46 11.88 15.16
N LEU A 161 -2.16 12.14 15.12
CA LEU A 161 -1.17 11.73 16.12
C LEU A 161 -0.88 12.81 17.12
N ARG A 162 -1.51 13.97 16.95
CA ARG A 162 -1.29 15.16 17.76
C ARG A 162 0.16 15.64 17.74
N ALA A 163 0.87 15.43 16.63
CA ALA A 163 2.23 15.96 16.48
C ALA A 163 2.20 17.49 16.43
N ASP A 164 1.14 18.07 15.81
CA ASP A 164 0.83 19.51 15.90
C ASP A 164 0.82 20.01 17.35
N LYS A 165 0.16 19.28 18.26
CA LYS A 165 0.08 19.67 19.69
C LYS A 165 1.43 19.55 20.40
N VAL A 166 2.23 18.56 20.05
CA VAL A 166 3.58 18.41 20.62
C VAL A 166 4.46 19.59 20.19
N ARG A 167 4.39 19.99 18.92
CA ARG A 167 5.13 21.17 18.43
C ARG A 167 4.64 22.47 19.08
N GLU A 168 3.32 22.64 19.19
CA GLU A 168 2.70 23.83 19.79
C GLU A 168 3.05 23.98 21.29
N LEU A 169 2.92 22.91 22.08
CA LEU A 169 3.04 22.96 23.51
C LEU A 169 4.49 22.90 24.02
N TYR A 170 5.36 22.18 23.29
CA TYR A 170 6.71 21.87 23.78
C TYR A 170 7.81 22.42 22.87
N ASN A 171 7.45 23.02 21.71
CA ASN A 171 8.39 23.50 20.70
C ASN A 171 9.41 22.42 20.26
N PHE A 172 8.97 21.15 20.21
CA PHE A 172 9.79 20.03 19.74
C PHE A 172 9.66 19.90 18.22
N LEU A 173 10.65 20.40 17.51
CA LEU A 173 10.67 20.48 16.05
C LEU A 173 11.68 19.52 15.41
N GLY A 174 12.34 18.67 16.18
CA GLY A 174 13.39 17.76 15.71
C GLY A 174 14.79 18.41 15.61
N GLU A 175 15.00 19.59 16.17
CA GLU A 175 16.29 20.29 16.11
C GLU A 175 17.42 19.44 16.70
N GLY A 176 18.54 19.33 15.97
CA GLY A 176 19.70 18.52 16.37
C GLY A 176 19.56 17.02 16.13
N ILE A 177 18.39 16.54 15.68
CA ILE A 177 18.16 15.13 15.38
C ILE A 177 18.44 14.86 13.89
N LYS A 178 19.14 13.76 13.62
CA LYS A 178 19.32 13.22 12.26
C LYS A 178 18.45 11.98 12.12
N ILE A 179 17.61 11.97 11.08
CA ILE A 179 16.70 10.88 10.76
C ILE A 179 17.09 10.32 9.39
N GLY A 180 17.34 9.01 9.33
CA GLY A 180 17.60 8.28 8.09
C GLY A 180 16.36 7.56 7.62
N VAL A 181 16.13 7.54 6.31
CA VAL A 181 15.09 6.76 5.63
C VAL A 181 15.75 5.74 4.74
N ILE A 182 15.28 4.49 4.79
CA ILE A 182 15.62 3.44 3.83
C ILE A 182 14.34 3.03 3.12
N SER A 183 14.32 3.18 1.78
CA SER A 183 13.18 2.81 0.94
C SER A 183 13.66 2.47 -0.49
N ASP A 184 12.77 2.50 -1.49
CA ASP A 184 13.12 2.24 -2.88
C ASP A 184 13.95 3.37 -3.50
N GLY A 185 13.47 4.61 -3.47
CA GLY A 185 14.15 5.74 -4.08
C GLY A 185 13.56 7.10 -3.76
N VAL A 186 14.20 8.14 -4.31
CA VAL A 186 13.81 9.55 -4.16
C VAL A 186 13.84 10.29 -5.52
N ASP A 187 13.32 9.68 -6.57
CA ASP A 187 13.47 10.16 -7.95
C ASP A 187 12.77 11.52 -8.19
N ASN A 188 11.69 11.81 -7.49
CA ASN A 188 10.97 13.09 -7.60
C ASN A 188 11.25 14.07 -6.44
N MET A 189 12.22 13.79 -5.58
CA MET A 189 12.57 14.68 -4.45
C MET A 189 12.79 16.14 -4.86
N ALA A 190 13.35 16.38 -6.06
CA ALA A 190 13.54 17.73 -6.57
C ALA A 190 12.24 18.50 -6.75
N LYS A 191 11.13 17.82 -7.07
CA LYS A 191 9.79 18.45 -7.15
C LYS A 191 9.28 18.83 -5.77
N ALA A 192 9.40 17.93 -4.80
CA ALA A 192 9.00 18.16 -3.42
C ALA A 192 9.79 19.33 -2.78
N ILE A 193 11.08 19.47 -3.12
CA ILE A 193 11.88 20.63 -2.72
C ILE A 193 11.38 21.91 -3.39
N ALA A 194 11.05 21.85 -4.69
CA ALA A 194 10.57 23.02 -5.44
C ALA A 194 9.21 23.52 -4.95
N THR A 195 8.35 22.64 -4.47
CA THR A 195 7.05 22.99 -3.85
C THR A 195 7.18 23.38 -2.38
N GLY A 196 8.32 23.11 -1.74
CA GLY A 196 8.57 23.39 -0.32
C GLY A 196 8.08 22.30 0.63
N ASP A 197 7.63 21.13 0.11
CA ASP A 197 7.25 19.97 0.92
C ASP A 197 8.47 19.26 1.51
N LEU A 198 9.67 19.55 0.95
CA LEU A 198 10.94 19.10 1.49
C LEU A 198 11.97 20.24 1.58
N PRO A 199 12.87 20.19 2.55
CA PRO A 199 13.97 21.15 2.64
C PRO A 199 15.06 20.84 1.60
N SER A 200 15.79 21.83 1.12
CA SER A 200 16.84 21.68 0.10
C SER A 200 18.13 20.99 0.62
N ASN A 201 18.25 20.73 1.92
CA ASN A 201 19.47 20.24 2.58
C ASN A 201 19.40 18.77 2.99
N ILE A 202 18.62 17.96 2.29
CA ILE A 202 18.56 16.49 2.49
C ILE A 202 19.87 15.86 2.01
N THR A 203 20.40 14.93 2.79
CA THR A 203 21.59 14.16 2.41
C THR A 203 21.18 12.82 1.84
N VAL A 204 21.38 12.61 0.54
CA VAL A 204 21.18 11.33 -0.15
C VAL A 204 22.52 10.58 -0.21
N LEU A 205 22.60 9.43 0.49
CA LEU A 205 23.79 8.59 0.50
C LEU A 205 23.82 7.62 -0.70
N SER A 206 22.67 7.12 -1.10
CA SER A 206 22.48 6.30 -2.30
C SER A 206 21.04 6.42 -2.82
N ASN A 207 20.87 6.40 -4.17
CA ASN A 207 19.59 6.29 -4.89
C ASN A 207 19.81 5.52 -6.19
N GLN A 208 20.30 4.28 -6.12
CA GLN A 208 20.63 3.45 -7.29
C GLN A 208 19.51 2.48 -7.67
N ILE A 209 18.59 2.21 -6.75
CA ILE A 209 17.43 1.34 -7.00
C ILE A 209 16.39 2.10 -7.84
N GLY A 210 16.11 3.36 -7.44
CA GLY A 210 15.06 4.19 -8.05
C GLY A 210 13.69 3.85 -7.52
N GLY A 211 12.77 4.78 -7.67
CA GLY A 211 11.44 4.79 -7.08
C GLY A 211 11.19 6.12 -6.37
N ASP A 212 10.08 6.26 -5.68
CA ASP A 212 9.70 7.54 -5.10
C ASP A 212 9.01 7.43 -3.72
N GLU A 213 8.90 6.24 -3.17
CA GLU A 213 8.30 6.03 -1.86
C GLU A 213 9.15 6.70 -0.76
N GLY A 214 10.48 6.67 -0.92
CA GLY A 214 11.39 7.38 -0.04
C GLY A 214 11.16 8.90 -0.02
N THR A 215 10.76 9.52 -1.14
CA THR A 215 10.36 10.95 -1.17
C THR A 215 9.15 11.18 -0.27
N ALA A 216 8.09 10.39 -0.43
CA ALA A 216 6.87 10.51 0.37
C ALA A 216 7.14 10.29 1.88
N MET A 217 8.01 9.34 2.23
CA MET A 217 8.44 9.12 3.62
C MET A 217 9.15 10.35 4.20
N LEU A 218 10.05 10.94 3.43
CA LEU A 218 10.78 12.15 3.85
C LEU A 218 9.84 13.35 4.05
N GLU A 219 8.86 13.56 3.16
CA GLU A 219 7.85 14.62 3.25
C GLU A 219 7.05 14.51 4.56
N ILE A 220 6.56 13.31 4.89
CA ILE A 220 5.81 13.08 6.11
C ILE A 220 6.67 13.31 7.36
N ILE A 221 7.93 12.87 7.35
CA ILE A 221 8.84 13.11 8.47
C ILE A 221 9.13 14.61 8.62
N TYR A 222 9.26 15.32 7.50
CA TYR A 222 9.48 16.77 7.53
C TYR A 222 8.29 17.53 8.10
N ASP A 223 7.07 17.15 7.75
CA ASP A 223 5.84 17.72 8.34
C ASP A 223 5.84 17.62 9.86
N ILE A 224 6.25 16.48 10.39
CA ILE A 224 6.22 16.19 11.83
C ILE A 224 7.38 16.83 12.56
N ALA A 225 8.58 16.80 11.97
CA ALA A 225 9.84 17.23 12.56
C ALA A 225 10.62 18.20 11.64
N PRO A 226 10.10 19.42 11.37
CA PRO A 226 10.59 20.30 10.32
C PRO A 226 12.02 20.84 10.54
N LYS A 227 12.61 20.65 11.70
CA LYS A 227 14.00 21.02 11.99
C LYS A 227 14.94 19.82 12.09
N ALA A 228 14.43 18.59 11.90
CA ALA A 228 15.29 17.41 11.80
C ALA A 228 16.15 17.48 10.53
N LYS A 229 17.36 16.90 10.59
CA LYS A 229 18.20 16.71 9.42
C LYS A 229 17.87 15.37 8.78
N LEU A 230 17.41 15.38 7.53
CA LEU A 230 16.95 14.20 6.82
C LEU A 230 18.07 13.59 5.98
N TYR A 231 18.16 12.27 6.03
CA TYR A 231 19.10 11.45 5.28
C TYR A 231 18.32 10.36 4.56
N PHE A 232 18.77 9.96 3.38
CA PHE A 232 18.18 8.88 2.60
C PHE A 232 19.24 7.91 2.12
N HIS A 233 18.90 6.62 2.09
CA HIS A 233 19.64 5.57 1.42
C HIS A 233 18.65 4.59 0.80
N ASP A 234 18.86 4.13 -0.44
CA ASP A 234 18.06 3.06 -1.02
C ASP A 234 18.31 1.71 -0.30
N HIS A 235 17.37 0.78 -0.42
CA HIS A 235 17.43 -0.51 0.28
C HIS A 235 18.50 -1.47 -0.26
N GLY A 236 19.20 -1.11 -1.35
CA GLY A 236 20.14 -2.00 -2.01
C GLY A 236 19.47 -3.21 -2.69
N LYS A 237 20.27 -4.14 -3.21
CA LYS A 237 19.76 -5.26 -4.02
C LYS A 237 19.60 -6.58 -3.26
N ASN A 238 19.97 -6.62 -1.99
CA ASN A 238 19.93 -7.82 -1.15
C ASN A 238 20.06 -7.46 0.34
N MET A 239 19.82 -8.41 1.22
CA MET A 239 19.86 -8.23 2.68
C MET A 239 21.20 -7.71 3.22
N LEU A 240 22.32 -8.03 2.59
CA LEU A 240 23.63 -7.52 3.02
C LEU A 240 23.79 -6.05 2.66
N ALA A 241 23.32 -5.65 1.48
CA ALA A 241 23.29 -4.24 1.07
C ALA A 241 22.34 -3.42 1.94
N PHE A 242 21.22 -4.00 2.37
CA PHE A 242 20.29 -3.38 3.31
C PHE A 242 20.95 -3.13 4.68
N ASN A 243 21.69 -4.09 5.22
CA ASN A 243 22.49 -3.91 6.43
C ASN A 243 23.56 -2.83 6.26
N ALA A 244 24.19 -2.75 5.09
CA ALA A 244 25.18 -1.71 4.77
C ALA A 244 24.52 -0.33 4.71
N ALA A 245 23.29 -0.20 4.16
CA ALA A 245 22.52 1.03 4.14
C ALA A 245 22.22 1.53 5.56
N ALA A 246 21.76 0.64 6.45
CA ALA A 246 21.54 0.97 7.86
C ALA A 246 22.82 1.44 8.56
N THR A 247 23.95 0.76 8.30
CA THR A 247 25.26 1.14 8.83
C THR A 247 25.70 2.50 8.30
N ALA A 248 25.54 2.78 7.01
CA ALA A 248 25.92 4.05 6.40
C ALA A 248 25.13 5.23 7.00
N LEU A 249 23.83 5.07 7.23
CA LEU A 249 23.01 6.07 7.92
C LEU A 249 23.45 6.26 9.39
N ALA A 250 23.75 5.17 10.09
CA ALA A 250 24.29 5.24 11.45
C ALA A 250 25.65 5.95 11.50
N ASP A 251 26.53 5.72 10.53
CA ASP A 251 27.84 6.39 10.38
C ASP A 251 27.69 7.88 10.05
N ALA A 252 26.68 8.25 9.28
CA ALA A 252 26.30 9.63 9.04
C ALA A 252 25.76 10.33 10.30
N GLY A 253 25.55 9.57 11.38
CA GLY A 253 25.11 10.05 12.70
C GLY A 253 23.59 10.09 12.87
N CYS A 254 22.83 9.38 12.04
CA CYS A 254 21.39 9.19 12.26
C CYS A 254 21.17 8.42 13.56
N LYS A 255 20.25 8.90 14.37
CA LYS A 255 19.83 8.26 15.63
C LYS A 255 18.46 7.59 15.55
N ILE A 256 17.74 7.89 14.50
CA ILE A 256 16.48 7.27 14.13
C ILE A 256 16.64 6.84 12.67
N ILE A 257 16.33 5.56 12.37
CA ILE A 257 16.30 5.03 11.01
C ILE A 257 14.93 4.42 10.80
N VAL A 258 14.29 4.81 9.71
CA VAL A 258 12.92 4.38 9.35
C VAL A 258 12.98 3.61 8.05
N ASP A 259 12.30 2.46 7.96
CA ASP A 259 12.20 1.68 6.74
C ASP A 259 10.79 1.09 6.52
N ASP A 260 10.49 0.78 5.26
CA ASP A 260 9.26 0.15 4.78
C ASP A 260 9.53 -1.17 4.05
N ILE A 261 10.68 -1.78 4.23
CA ILE A 261 11.20 -2.87 3.43
C ILE A 261 10.93 -4.22 4.07
N GLY A 262 10.37 -5.16 3.30
CA GLY A 262 10.21 -6.56 3.68
C GLY A 262 11.09 -7.50 2.85
N TRP A 263 11.78 -8.43 3.50
CA TRP A 263 12.62 -9.44 2.85
C TRP A 263 12.00 -10.84 3.02
N LEU A 264 11.40 -11.37 1.96
CA LEU A 264 10.68 -12.66 1.98
C LEU A 264 11.55 -13.88 2.29
N GLU A 265 12.84 -13.74 2.08
CA GLU A 265 13.86 -14.74 2.38
C GLU A 265 14.42 -14.61 3.81
N SER A 266 13.92 -13.69 4.63
CA SER A 266 14.23 -13.63 6.06
C SER A 266 13.54 -14.76 6.81
N PRO A 267 14.14 -15.30 7.90
CA PRO A 267 13.45 -16.22 8.78
C PRO A 267 12.20 -15.59 9.40
N PHE A 268 11.11 -16.37 9.50
CA PHE A 268 9.87 -15.95 10.19
C PHE A 268 9.86 -16.33 11.67
N PHE A 269 10.54 -17.41 12.04
CA PHE A 269 10.50 -17.99 13.38
C PHE A 269 11.73 -17.67 14.25
N GLU A 270 12.71 -16.94 13.73
CA GLU A 270 13.91 -16.52 14.47
C GLU A 270 14.53 -15.27 13.87
N ASP A 271 15.42 -14.62 14.62
CA ASP A 271 16.15 -13.46 14.16
C ASP A 271 17.12 -13.81 13.04
N GLY A 272 16.87 -13.27 11.84
CA GLY A 272 17.78 -13.37 10.69
C GLY A 272 18.91 -12.33 10.75
N ILE A 273 19.69 -12.28 9.65
CA ILE A 273 20.87 -11.41 9.57
C ILE A 273 20.55 -9.91 9.71
N ILE A 274 19.37 -9.49 9.26
CA ILE A 274 18.95 -8.08 9.37
C ILE A 274 18.51 -7.78 10.80
N ALA A 275 17.63 -8.61 11.39
CA ALA A 275 17.17 -8.46 12.76
C ALA A 275 18.35 -8.39 13.74
N ASN A 276 19.30 -9.32 13.63
CA ASN A 276 20.51 -9.34 14.44
C ASN A 276 21.37 -8.09 14.22
N HIS A 277 21.48 -7.59 13.00
CA HIS A 277 22.23 -6.37 12.70
C HIS A 277 21.58 -5.14 13.34
N PHE A 278 20.27 -4.98 13.25
CA PHE A 278 19.54 -3.87 13.83
C PHE A 278 19.58 -3.90 15.36
N ASN A 279 19.37 -5.08 15.97
CA ASN A 279 19.53 -5.27 17.40
C ASN A 279 20.94 -4.86 17.87
N ASN A 280 21.99 -5.18 17.12
CA ASN A 280 23.36 -4.80 17.43
C ASN A 280 23.61 -3.30 17.30
N LEU A 281 23.10 -2.65 16.24
CA LEU A 281 23.24 -1.19 16.09
C LEU A 281 22.49 -0.44 17.20
N PHE A 282 21.32 -0.92 17.61
CA PHE A 282 20.61 -0.36 18.75
C PHE A 282 21.44 -0.47 20.03
N ARG A 283 21.91 -1.69 20.36
CA ARG A 283 22.61 -1.96 21.62
C ARG A 283 23.99 -1.27 21.71
N GLN A 284 24.71 -1.21 20.58
CA GLN A 284 26.08 -0.67 20.56
C GLN A 284 26.14 0.84 20.27
N ARG A 285 25.19 1.39 19.51
CA ARG A 285 25.25 2.74 18.97
C ARG A 285 24.06 3.62 19.35
N ASP A 286 23.10 3.06 20.10
CA ASP A 286 21.84 3.75 20.48
C ASP A 286 21.09 4.28 19.24
N ILE A 287 20.96 3.42 18.20
CA ILE A 287 20.19 3.70 16.97
C ILE A 287 18.82 3.11 17.14
N LEU A 288 17.78 3.93 17.04
CA LEU A 288 16.40 3.47 17.02
C LEU A 288 15.99 3.10 15.59
N PHE A 289 15.55 1.87 15.41
CA PHE A 289 14.93 1.41 14.17
C PHE A 289 13.42 1.42 14.28
N ILE A 290 12.76 1.91 13.21
CA ILE A 290 11.31 1.95 13.08
C ILE A 290 10.98 1.31 11.71
N SER A 291 10.31 0.17 11.73
CA SER A 291 9.95 -0.56 10.52
C SER A 291 8.44 -0.68 10.35
N ALA A 292 7.97 -0.71 9.11
CA ALA A 292 6.59 -1.06 8.82
C ALA A 292 6.29 -2.47 9.28
N ALA A 293 5.15 -2.68 9.96
CA ALA A 293 4.69 -4.01 10.36
C ALA A 293 4.38 -4.92 9.17
N GLY A 294 4.14 -4.31 7.99
CA GLY A 294 3.81 -4.98 6.75
C GLY A 294 2.32 -4.97 6.43
N ASN A 295 1.99 -5.50 5.24
CA ASN A 295 0.66 -5.46 4.64
C ASN A 295 0.03 -6.86 4.52
N SER A 296 0.33 -7.77 5.45
CA SER A 296 -0.05 -9.18 5.37
C SER A 296 -1.26 -9.55 6.21
N GLY A 297 -1.94 -8.58 6.84
CA GLY A 297 -3.07 -8.83 7.74
C GLY A 297 -4.25 -9.60 7.11
N ASN A 298 -4.39 -9.58 5.79
CA ASN A 298 -5.42 -10.29 5.04
C ASN A 298 -4.85 -11.27 4.00
N SER A 299 -3.57 -11.60 4.10
CA SER A 299 -2.87 -12.49 3.16
C SER A 299 -1.85 -13.40 3.85
N HIS A 300 -2.04 -13.63 5.15
CA HIS A 300 -1.20 -14.47 6.00
C HIS A 300 -2.00 -15.66 6.55
N TYR A 301 -1.34 -16.79 6.68
CA TYR A 301 -1.81 -17.99 7.35
C TYR A 301 -0.76 -18.50 8.32
N GLN A 302 -1.18 -18.91 9.52
CA GLN A 302 -0.36 -19.69 10.45
C GLN A 302 -1.12 -20.88 10.99
N GLY A 303 -0.41 -21.97 11.27
CA GLY A 303 -0.98 -23.14 11.91
C GLY A 303 -0.07 -24.34 11.97
N MET A 304 -0.29 -25.20 12.96
CA MET A 304 0.40 -26.49 13.05
C MET A 304 -0.02 -27.38 11.87
N PHE A 305 0.94 -28.02 11.21
CA PHE A 305 0.63 -29.00 10.15
C PHE A 305 -0.33 -30.06 10.66
N LYS A 306 -1.45 -30.19 9.99
CA LYS A 306 -2.47 -31.22 10.24
C LYS A 306 -2.78 -31.92 8.94
N SER A 307 -2.66 -33.25 8.94
CA SER A 307 -2.97 -34.05 7.75
C SER A 307 -4.44 -33.99 7.38
N ASP A 308 -4.73 -33.75 6.12
CA ASP A 308 -6.05 -33.97 5.54
C ASP A 308 -6.29 -35.48 5.26
N PRO A 309 -7.47 -35.88 4.75
CA PRO A 309 -7.76 -37.28 4.44
C PRO A 309 -6.85 -37.92 3.39
N ARG A 310 -6.11 -37.14 2.58
CA ARG A 310 -5.09 -37.65 1.65
C ARG A 310 -3.82 -38.13 2.36
N GLY A 311 -3.68 -37.79 3.68
CA GLY A 311 -2.67 -38.32 4.59
C GLY A 311 -1.45 -37.41 4.81
N ASN A 312 -0.88 -36.82 3.79
CA ASN A 312 0.33 -35.99 3.87
C ASN A 312 0.18 -34.56 3.34
N TYR A 313 -1.04 -34.13 3.04
CA TYR A 313 -1.35 -32.75 2.67
C TYR A 313 -1.94 -32.01 3.88
N HIS A 314 -1.69 -30.70 3.92
CA HIS A 314 -2.15 -29.86 5.02
C HIS A 314 -3.64 -29.53 4.92
N ASP A 315 -4.32 -29.60 6.06
CA ASP A 315 -5.69 -29.14 6.26
C ASP A 315 -5.67 -27.73 6.87
N PHE A 316 -5.80 -26.70 6.03
CA PHE A 316 -5.78 -25.30 6.46
C PHE A 316 -6.93 -24.91 7.39
N SER A 317 -8.02 -25.68 7.41
CA SER A 317 -9.14 -25.44 8.33
C SER A 317 -8.86 -25.92 9.76
N GLY A 318 -7.72 -26.57 10.00
CA GLY A 318 -7.44 -27.23 11.27
C GLY A 318 -8.40 -28.37 11.59
N GLY A 319 -9.15 -28.90 10.60
CA GLY A 319 -10.16 -29.94 10.74
C GLY A 319 -11.54 -29.43 11.14
N THR A 320 -11.77 -28.13 11.13
CA THR A 320 -13.05 -27.50 11.53
C THR A 320 -14.03 -27.33 10.37
N SER A 321 -13.57 -27.49 9.12
CA SER A 321 -14.36 -27.25 7.91
C SER A 321 -14.09 -28.33 6.84
N ALA A 322 -15.05 -28.53 5.94
CA ALA A 322 -14.84 -29.30 4.70
C ALA A 322 -13.96 -28.59 3.68
N ASP A 323 -13.79 -27.30 3.83
CA ASP A 323 -13.02 -26.42 2.94
C ASP A 323 -11.59 -26.26 3.48
N LYS A 324 -10.68 -27.03 2.92
CA LYS A 324 -9.37 -27.33 3.49
C LYS A 324 -8.21 -26.60 2.87
N ASN A 325 -8.47 -25.70 1.91
CA ASN A 325 -7.44 -24.98 1.16
C ASN A 325 -7.61 -23.47 1.29
N ILE A 326 -6.56 -22.72 0.94
CA ILE A 326 -6.64 -21.28 0.71
C ILE A 326 -6.88 -21.07 -0.77
N TYR A 327 -8.06 -20.54 -1.13
CA TYR A 327 -8.45 -20.28 -2.51
C TYR A 327 -8.15 -18.85 -2.91
N MET A 328 -7.92 -18.66 -4.21
CA MET A 328 -7.72 -17.33 -4.79
C MET A 328 -8.22 -17.25 -6.23
N ASN A 329 -8.59 -16.04 -6.65
CA ASN A 329 -8.91 -15.70 -8.03
C ASN A 329 -7.87 -14.69 -8.53
N ILE A 330 -7.13 -15.06 -9.57
CA ILE A 330 -6.02 -14.26 -10.11
C ILE A 330 -6.50 -13.69 -11.45
N SER A 331 -6.66 -12.36 -11.52
CA SER A 331 -7.08 -11.67 -12.75
C SER A 331 -5.96 -11.68 -13.83
N PRO A 332 -6.30 -11.49 -15.11
CA PRO A 332 -5.31 -11.35 -16.17
C PRO A 332 -4.22 -10.31 -15.83
N GLY A 333 -2.97 -10.64 -16.14
CA GLY A 333 -1.80 -9.78 -15.88
C GLY A 333 -1.36 -9.70 -14.40
N SER A 334 -2.13 -10.28 -13.48
CA SER A 334 -1.81 -10.24 -12.04
C SER A 334 -0.84 -11.36 -11.65
N THR A 335 -0.03 -11.06 -10.64
CA THR A 335 0.99 -11.99 -10.11
C THR A 335 0.68 -12.34 -8.66
N VAL A 336 0.89 -13.61 -8.29
CA VAL A 336 0.92 -14.08 -6.92
C VAL A 336 2.28 -14.69 -6.60
N THR A 337 2.82 -14.38 -5.43
CA THR A 337 3.99 -15.03 -4.83
C THR A 337 3.58 -15.58 -3.49
N VAL A 338 3.76 -16.87 -3.28
CA VAL A 338 3.45 -17.56 -2.02
C VAL A 338 4.75 -18.03 -1.41
N VAL A 339 4.98 -17.68 -0.16
CA VAL A 339 6.14 -18.11 0.63
C VAL A 339 5.63 -18.93 1.81
N LEU A 340 6.13 -20.14 1.94
CA LEU A 340 5.91 -21.05 3.06
C LEU A 340 7.19 -21.16 3.86
N GLN A 341 7.10 -21.00 5.18
CA GLN A 341 8.17 -21.39 6.11
C GLN A 341 7.60 -22.26 7.24
N TRP A 342 8.49 -22.97 7.93
CA TRP A 342 8.14 -23.79 9.10
C TRP A 342 9.20 -23.65 10.19
N ASP A 343 8.83 -23.97 11.43
CA ASP A 343 9.60 -23.74 12.66
C ASP A 343 10.79 -24.70 12.87
N ASP A 344 11.52 -25.01 11.80
CA ASP A 344 12.87 -25.56 11.88
C ASP A 344 13.88 -24.44 11.99
N LYS A 345 15.04 -24.74 12.58
CA LYS A 345 16.13 -23.78 12.65
C LYS A 345 16.68 -23.44 11.27
N TRP A 346 16.86 -22.18 11.00
CA TRP A 346 17.34 -21.68 9.71
C TRP A 346 18.72 -22.24 9.38
N GLY A 347 18.85 -22.85 8.20
CA GLY A 347 20.07 -23.51 7.73
C GLY A 347 20.32 -24.91 8.34
N GLU A 348 19.43 -25.42 9.20
CA GLU A 348 19.53 -26.74 9.84
C GLU A 348 18.23 -27.56 9.71
N SER A 349 17.38 -27.24 8.73
CA SER A 349 16.10 -27.93 8.53
C SER A 349 16.31 -29.41 8.21
N VAL A 350 15.54 -30.26 8.90
CA VAL A 350 15.48 -31.71 8.67
C VAL A 350 14.09 -32.18 8.25
N ASN A 351 13.09 -31.33 8.44
CA ASN A 351 11.73 -31.55 7.93
C ASN A 351 11.65 -31.01 6.50
N ASP A 352 10.78 -31.59 5.68
CA ASP A 352 10.69 -31.31 4.25
C ASP A 352 9.22 -31.16 3.86
N TYR A 353 8.84 -29.94 3.45
CA TYR A 353 7.51 -29.58 3.00
C TYR A 353 7.58 -29.06 1.57
N ASP A 354 6.68 -29.53 0.73
CA ASP A 354 6.53 -29.08 -0.66
C ASP A 354 5.35 -28.09 -0.76
N LEU A 355 5.51 -27.03 -1.53
CA LEU A 355 4.49 -26.01 -1.78
C LEU A 355 3.97 -26.09 -3.23
N TYR A 356 2.67 -26.12 -3.40
CA TYR A 356 2.01 -26.17 -4.69
C TYR A 356 0.97 -25.07 -4.83
N LEU A 357 0.92 -24.45 -6.02
CA LEU A 357 -0.22 -23.68 -6.50
C LEU A 357 -0.93 -24.51 -7.57
N LYS A 358 -2.24 -24.74 -7.41
CA LYS A 358 -3.01 -25.65 -8.27
C LYS A 358 -4.26 -24.97 -8.81
N TYR A 359 -4.68 -25.33 -10.03
CA TYR A 359 -5.96 -24.90 -10.59
C TYR A 359 -7.15 -25.56 -9.88
N PHE A 360 -8.21 -24.79 -9.63
CA PHE A 360 -9.49 -25.31 -9.15
C PHE A 360 -10.50 -25.36 -10.31
N PRO A 361 -11.28 -26.45 -10.49
CA PRO A 361 -11.34 -27.66 -9.66
C PRO A 361 -10.40 -28.80 -10.11
N SER A 362 -9.61 -28.61 -11.20
CA SER A 362 -8.87 -29.72 -11.85
C SER A 362 -7.78 -30.33 -10.96
N GLY A 363 -7.19 -29.55 -10.04
CA GLY A 363 -6.04 -29.97 -9.24
C GLY A 363 -4.71 -30.02 -10.00
N ASN A 364 -4.70 -29.56 -11.27
CA ASN A 364 -3.46 -29.49 -12.05
C ASN A 364 -2.51 -28.46 -11.44
N ILE A 365 -1.23 -28.81 -11.37
CA ILE A 365 -0.18 -27.95 -10.83
C ILE A 365 0.05 -26.78 -11.80
N ILE A 366 0.02 -25.56 -11.28
CA ILE A 366 0.39 -24.32 -11.96
C ILE A 366 1.86 -24.02 -11.71
N SER A 367 2.26 -24.05 -10.44
CA SER A 367 3.61 -23.79 -9.98
C SER A 367 3.86 -24.63 -8.74
N SER A 368 5.08 -25.11 -8.57
CA SER A 368 5.45 -25.88 -7.39
C SER A 368 6.92 -25.66 -7.06
N THR A 369 7.23 -25.81 -5.78
CA THR A 369 8.59 -25.94 -5.29
C THR A 369 8.61 -27.15 -4.37
N ASN A 370 9.59 -28.02 -4.57
CA ASN A 370 9.76 -29.30 -3.91
C ASN A 370 11.25 -29.58 -3.70
N SER A 371 11.99 -28.54 -3.33
CA SER A 371 13.39 -28.64 -3.01
C SER A 371 13.59 -29.53 -1.79
N ARG A 372 14.58 -30.41 -1.83
CA ARG A 372 14.83 -31.32 -0.71
C ARG A 372 15.62 -30.61 0.39
N GLN A 373 15.01 -30.38 1.54
CA GLN A 373 15.70 -29.91 2.72
C GLN A 373 16.52 -31.09 3.31
N GLN A 374 17.82 -30.97 3.16
CA GLN A 374 18.78 -31.85 3.81
C GLN A 374 19.37 -31.10 5.00
N SER A 375 20.09 -31.78 5.88
CA SER A 375 20.58 -31.30 7.20
C SER A 375 21.18 -29.88 7.29
N PHE A 376 21.26 -29.15 6.19
CA PHE A 376 21.73 -27.76 6.10
C PHE A 376 20.77 -26.88 5.28
N GLY A 377 19.54 -27.36 5.06
CA GLY A 377 18.53 -26.63 4.29
C GLY A 377 17.88 -25.49 5.09
N GLN A 378 17.36 -24.53 4.37
CA GLN A 378 16.51 -23.49 4.93
C GLN A 378 15.06 -23.99 4.94
N PRO A 379 14.27 -23.72 6.01
CA PRO A 379 12.88 -24.14 6.10
C PRO A 379 11.97 -23.21 5.29
N ILE A 380 12.15 -23.16 3.98
CA ILE A 380 11.41 -22.25 3.09
C ILE A 380 11.11 -22.91 1.74
N GLU A 381 9.89 -22.68 1.28
CA GLU A 381 9.46 -22.94 -0.09
C GLU A 381 8.74 -21.71 -0.66
N LYS A 382 8.94 -21.42 -1.95
CA LYS A 382 8.40 -20.23 -2.60
C LYS A 382 7.93 -20.53 -4.01
N VAL A 383 6.69 -20.22 -4.33
CA VAL A 383 6.14 -20.28 -5.69
C VAL A 383 5.74 -18.92 -6.18
N LYS A 384 5.91 -18.68 -7.49
CA LYS A 384 5.45 -17.46 -8.16
C LYS A 384 4.68 -17.84 -9.42
N TYR A 385 3.58 -17.13 -9.65
CA TYR A 385 2.77 -17.31 -10.86
C TYR A 385 2.21 -15.97 -11.33
N THR A 386 2.31 -15.70 -12.62
CA THR A 386 1.64 -14.60 -13.30
C THR A 386 0.56 -15.16 -14.21
N ASN A 387 -0.66 -14.66 -14.11
CA ASN A 387 -1.76 -15.06 -15.00
C ASN A 387 -1.62 -14.35 -16.34
N GLU A 388 -0.97 -14.98 -17.30
CA GLU A 388 -0.81 -14.46 -18.67
C GLU A 388 -2.01 -14.73 -19.57
N THR A 389 -3.06 -15.39 -19.06
CA THR A 389 -4.28 -15.67 -19.82
C THR A 389 -5.22 -14.46 -19.84
N SER A 390 -6.21 -14.48 -20.73
CA SER A 390 -7.26 -13.44 -20.80
C SER A 390 -8.42 -13.66 -19.82
N ALA A 391 -8.38 -14.73 -19.00
CA ALA A 391 -9.46 -15.08 -18.09
C ALA A 391 -8.97 -15.13 -16.62
N ILE A 392 -9.87 -14.90 -15.68
CA ILE A 392 -9.58 -15.09 -14.25
C ILE A 392 -9.26 -16.57 -14.00
N GLN A 393 -8.13 -16.82 -13.35
CA GLN A 393 -7.72 -18.16 -12.94
C GLN A 393 -8.10 -18.39 -11.48
N ARG A 394 -8.94 -19.39 -11.24
CA ARG A 394 -9.27 -19.84 -9.88
C ARG A 394 -8.27 -20.92 -9.44
N CYS A 395 -7.58 -20.65 -8.34
CA CYS A 395 -6.45 -21.44 -7.85
C CYS A 395 -6.58 -21.71 -6.36
N TYR A 396 -5.75 -22.62 -5.85
CA TYR A 396 -5.61 -22.85 -4.42
C TYR A 396 -4.18 -23.27 -4.06
N ILE A 397 -3.82 -23.01 -2.81
CA ILE A 397 -2.56 -23.42 -2.20
C ILE A 397 -2.73 -24.82 -1.63
N ASP A 398 -1.73 -25.68 -1.87
CA ASP A 398 -1.62 -27.01 -1.28
C ASP A 398 -0.21 -27.20 -0.72
N VAL A 399 -0.10 -27.69 0.51
CA VAL A 399 1.18 -27.97 1.18
C VAL A 399 1.27 -29.44 1.49
N GLN A 400 2.33 -30.09 1.03
CA GLN A 400 2.60 -31.50 1.27
C GLN A 400 3.77 -31.67 2.24
N LYS A 401 3.58 -32.38 3.33
CA LYS A 401 4.70 -32.86 4.15
C LYS A 401 5.35 -34.04 3.47
N TYR A 402 6.50 -33.83 2.83
CA TYR A 402 7.24 -34.87 2.17
C TYR A 402 7.96 -35.77 3.17
N LYS A 403 8.60 -35.18 4.21
CA LYS A 403 9.37 -35.90 5.22
C LYS A 403 9.34 -35.17 6.56
N GLY A 404 9.43 -35.93 7.65
CA GLY A 404 9.62 -35.39 8.99
C GLY A 404 8.33 -35.34 9.82
N VAL A 405 8.35 -34.54 10.88
CA VAL A 405 7.27 -34.38 11.84
C VAL A 405 6.38 -33.19 11.50
N ALA A 406 5.24 -33.07 12.16
CA ALA A 406 4.40 -31.89 12.03
C ALA A 406 5.10 -30.68 12.65
N LYS A 407 5.07 -29.54 11.96
CA LYS A 407 5.68 -28.28 12.35
C LYS A 407 4.65 -27.15 12.27
N ASN A 408 4.90 -26.04 12.96
CA ASN A 408 4.16 -24.81 12.72
C ASN A 408 4.54 -24.28 11.34
N LEU A 409 3.54 -23.87 10.59
CA LEU A 409 3.67 -23.35 9.25
C LEU A 409 3.23 -21.89 9.24
N GLU A 410 3.95 -21.07 8.52
CA GLU A 410 3.52 -19.72 8.13
C GLU A 410 3.56 -19.56 6.62
N ILE A 411 2.53 -18.95 6.09
CA ILE A 411 2.40 -18.66 4.66
C ILE A 411 2.06 -17.20 4.48
N TYR A 412 2.86 -16.54 3.65
CA TYR A 412 2.59 -15.18 3.19
C TYR A 412 2.26 -15.20 1.70
N ILE A 413 1.20 -14.45 1.32
CA ILE A 413 0.72 -14.36 -0.06
C ILE A 413 0.86 -12.92 -0.52
N TYR A 414 1.82 -12.67 -1.40
CA TYR A 414 2.06 -11.36 -2.00
C TYR A 414 1.43 -11.29 -3.37
N THR A 415 0.80 -10.17 -3.67
CA THR A 415 0.07 -9.98 -4.91
C THR A 415 0.49 -8.69 -5.62
N SER A 416 0.50 -8.74 -6.95
CA SER A 416 0.60 -7.55 -7.80
C SER A 416 -0.53 -7.60 -8.82
N GLY A 417 -1.22 -6.47 -9.00
CA GLY A 417 -2.45 -6.41 -9.77
C GLY A 417 -3.68 -6.81 -8.95
N THR A 418 -4.70 -7.36 -9.60
CA THR A 418 -5.98 -7.71 -8.96
C THR A 418 -6.04 -9.21 -8.64
N VAL A 419 -5.91 -9.54 -7.37
CA VAL A 419 -6.03 -10.91 -6.85
C VAL A 419 -7.00 -10.89 -5.66
N TYR A 420 -8.02 -11.73 -5.72
CA TYR A 420 -8.89 -11.99 -4.57
C TYR A 420 -8.39 -13.25 -3.86
N ILE A 421 -8.15 -13.15 -2.55
CA ILE A 421 -7.80 -14.28 -1.68
C ILE A 421 -9.00 -14.54 -0.77
N ASP A 422 -9.45 -15.80 -0.66
CA ASP A 422 -10.53 -16.18 0.25
C ASP A 422 -10.04 -16.03 1.70
N PRO A 423 -10.64 -15.16 2.52
CA PRO A 423 -10.15 -14.86 3.87
C PRO A 423 -10.43 -15.95 4.90
N LYS A 424 -11.16 -17.02 4.53
CA LYS A 424 -11.72 -18.00 5.47
C LYS A 424 -10.70 -18.65 6.39
N ASN A 425 -9.51 -18.96 5.88
CA ASN A 425 -8.45 -19.63 6.64
C ASN A 425 -7.26 -18.69 6.92
N LEU A 426 -7.42 -17.37 6.69
CA LEU A 426 -6.38 -16.39 6.94
C LEU A 426 -6.48 -15.78 8.34
N THR A 427 -5.39 -15.26 8.83
CA THR A 427 -5.30 -14.54 10.11
C THR A 427 -4.35 -13.35 10.00
N ALA A 428 -4.70 -12.24 10.65
CA ALA A 428 -3.80 -11.11 10.80
C ALA A 428 -2.84 -11.26 11.99
N ALA A 429 -3.20 -12.11 12.96
CA ALA A 429 -2.36 -12.34 14.13
C ALA A 429 -1.02 -12.97 13.71
N ASP A 430 0.05 -12.51 14.33
CA ASP A 430 1.42 -13.00 14.13
C ASP A 430 1.93 -12.84 12.68
N SER A 431 1.44 -11.80 11.98
CA SER A 431 1.79 -11.55 10.57
C SER A 431 2.90 -10.50 10.38
N VAL A 432 3.57 -10.10 11.46
CA VAL A 432 4.80 -9.31 11.43
C VAL A 432 6.00 -10.27 11.39
N PHE A 433 6.92 -10.08 10.45
CA PHE A 433 8.05 -10.99 10.28
C PHE A 433 9.37 -10.27 10.00
N GLY A 434 10.48 -11.03 10.01
CA GLY A 434 11.80 -10.55 9.69
C GLY A 434 12.29 -9.50 10.69
N HIS A 435 12.98 -8.46 10.20
CA HIS A 435 13.55 -7.42 11.08
C HIS A 435 12.50 -6.54 11.75
N ALA A 436 11.30 -6.41 11.16
CA ALA A 436 10.20 -5.72 11.82
C ALA A 436 9.72 -6.41 13.11
N ALA A 437 9.94 -7.73 13.24
CA ALA A 437 9.64 -8.49 14.45
C ALA A 437 10.79 -8.53 15.47
N ALA A 438 11.95 -7.93 15.17
CA ALA A 438 13.13 -7.98 16.03
C ALA A 438 12.91 -7.22 17.35
N GLU A 439 13.56 -7.69 18.44
CA GLU A 439 13.37 -7.20 19.82
C GLU A 439 13.60 -5.69 19.97
N GLU A 440 14.61 -5.14 19.29
CA GLU A 440 15.02 -3.74 19.41
C GLU A 440 14.48 -2.86 18.26
N VAL A 441 13.56 -3.39 17.46
CA VAL A 441 12.89 -2.66 16.36
C VAL A 441 11.48 -2.28 16.80
N LEU A 442 11.08 -1.08 16.46
CA LEU A 442 9.74 -0.60 16.71
C LEU A 442 8.90 -0.83 15.45
N SER A 443 8.07 -1.84 15.50
CA SER A 443 7.17 -2.19 14.41
C SER A 443 5.90 -1.34 14.43
N VAL A 444 5.48 -0.83 13.26
CA VAL A 444 4.35 0.11 13.14
C VAL A 444 3.31 -0.42 12.18
N GLY A 445 2.10 -0.66 12.70
CA GLY A 445 0.93 -1.03 11.92
C GLY A 445 0.18 0.18 11.36
N ALA A 446 -0.58 -0.04 10.29
CA ALA A 446 -1.40 0.97 9.66
C ALA A 446 -2.78 1.09 10.33
N ILE A 447 -3.27 2.32 10.46
CA ILE A 447 -4.63 2.64 10.91
C ILE A 447 -5.39 3.45 9.86
N ASN A 448 -6.71 3.36 9.87
CA ASN A 448 -7.54 4.20 9.02
C ASN A 448 -7.60 5.62 9.57
N TYR A 449 -7.36 6.62 8.70
CA TYR A 449 -7.55 8.01 9.05
C TYR A 449 -8.99 8.30 9.50
N GLY A 450 -9.11 9.03 10.60
CA GLY A 450 -10.40 9.47 11.18
C GLY A 450 -11.10 8.45 12.06
N SER A 451 -10.93 7.13 11.86
CA SER A 451 -11.58 6.10 12.69
C SER A 451 -10.69 5.50 13.77
N LEU A 452 -9.36 5.61 13.63
CA LEU A 452 -8.34 4.95 14.46
C LEU A 452 -8.42 3.41 14.46
N SER A 453 -9.25 2.81 13.61
CA SER A 453 -9.29 1.36 13.46
C SER A 453 -8.06 0.86 12.69
N ILE A 454 -7.57 -0.32 13.05
CA ILE A 454 -6.50 -0.97 12.30
C ILE A 454 -6.96 -1.15 10.85
N ALA A 455 -6.08 -0.83 9.90
CA ALA A 455 -6.35 -1.08 8.48
C ALA A 455 -6.40 -2.60 8.24
N PRO A 456 -7.38 -3.12 7.46
CA PRO A 456 -7.54 -4.57 7.30
C PRO A 456 -6.33 -5.31 6.75
N TYR A 457 -5.50 -4.60 5.98
CA TYR A 457 -4.26 -5.14 5.42
C TYR A 457 -3.06 -5.06 6.37
N SER A 458 -3.15 -4.27 7.46
CA SER A 458 -2.02 -4.12 8.38
C SER A 458 -1.68 -5.44 9.05
N SER A 459 -0.40 -5.82 8.99
CA SER A 459 0.13 -6.90 9.81
C SER A 459 -0.03 -6.58 11.30
N GLN A 460 -0.18 -7.64 12.10
CA GLN A 460 -0.34 -7.60 13.54
C GLN A 460 0.60 -8.62 14.17
N GLY A 461 1.24 -8.25 15.29
CA GLY A 461 2.06 -9.12 16.09
C GLY A 461 1.33 -9.74 17.26
#